data_03740ffaada343e91a1613bca510897f
#
_entry.id   03740ffaada343e91a1613bca510897f
#
_cell.length_a   1.000
_cell.length_b   1.000
_cell.length_c   1.000
_cell.angle_alpha   90.00
_cell.angle_beta   90.00
_cell.angle_gamma   90.00
#
_symmetry.space_group_name_H-M   'P 1'
#
loop_
_entity.id
_entity.type
_entity.pdbx_description
1 polymer ?
#
loop_
_entity_poly.entity_id
_entity_poly.type
_entity_poly.pdbx_seq_one_letter_code
_entity_poly.pdbx_strand_id
1 'polypeptide(L)'
;MNALESVPHRNLSDEINRGIVGSQIEGGVHLSDLPEGARLEVETENHLYSIVKSGGGLVSISGHPRYCPEPVEVQLGGSSWGGSLLKSSYIGRGMRLEFWHPAHDLVTTSRIREIRQRT
;
A
#
# COMPACT_ATOMS: atom_id res chain seq x y z
N MET A 1 17.93 -6.83 -18.31
CA MET A 1 17.98 -7.51 -17.57
C MET A 1 18.36 -7.60 -16.66
N ASN A 2 18.07 -7.23 -17.17
CA ASN A 2 18.26 -7.73 -16.19
C ASN A 2 18.35 -8.00 -15.70
N ALA A 3 17.77 -7.96 -16.18
CA ALA A 3 17.73 -8.60 -15.57
C ALA A 3 17.80 -8.81 -15.04
N LEU A 4 17.38 -8.66 -15.25
CA LEU A 4 17.28 -9.17 -14.52
C LEU A 4 17.35 -9.33 -14.18
N GLU A 5 16.77 -9.20 -14.56
CA GLU A 5 16.67 -9.67 -14.05
C GLU A 5 16.59 -9.95 -13.79
N SER A 6 16.22 -9.82 -14.23
CA SER A 6 16.01 -10.36 -13.88
C SER A 6 15.82 -10.67 -13.62
N VAL A 7 15.30 -10.68 -13.96
CA VAL A 7 14.90 -11.30 -13.63
C VAL A 7 14.64 -11.51 -13.38
N PRO A 8 14.17 -11.68 -13.56
CA PRO A 8 13.75 -12.02 -13.28
C PRO A 8 13.59 -12.24 -12.92
N HIS A 9 12.95 -12.51 -13.18
CA HIS A 9 12.70 -12.84 -12.71
C HIS A 9 12.25 -13.16 -12.57
N ARG A 10 11.65 -13.47 -12.64
CA ARG A 10 11.15 -13.71 -12.51
C ARG A 10 10.82 -13.64 -12.67
N ASN A 11 10.62 -13.47 -13.20
CA ASN A 11 10.33 -13.36 -13.32
C ASN A 11 10.37 -12.85 -13.58
N LEU A 12 10.16 -12.72 -13.91
CA LEU A 12 10.24 -12.26 -14.31
C LEU A 12 9.84 -12.20 -14.67
N SER A 13 9.19 -12.31 -14.74
CA SER A 13 8.66 -12.20 -15.15
C SER A 13 7.78 -12.14 -14.90
N ASP A 14 7.10 -12.36 -14.58
CA ASP A 14 6.25 -11.93 -14.31
C ASP A 14 6.20 -11.12 -13.73
N GLU A 15 6.56 -10.95 -13.48
CA GLU A 15 6.64 -10.08 -13.15
C GLU A 15 7.34 -9.45 -13.66
N ILE A 16 7.77 -9.57 -14.11
CA ILE A 16 8.30 -8.84 -14.78
C ILE A 16 7.84 -8.77 -15.84
N ASN A 17 7.29 -9.00 -16.05
CA ASN A 17 6.67 -8.81 -16.81
C ASN A 17 5.59 -8.37 -16.55
N ARG A 18 5.18 -8.53 -16.45
CA ARG A 18 4.52 -7.70 -16.06
C ARG A 18 5.04 -6.51 -16.02
N GLY A 19 5.74 -6.23 -16.81
CA GLY A 19 6.24 -5.03 -17.16
C GLY A 19 6.68 -4.17 -16.04
N ILE A 20 5.79 -3.80 -15.29
CA ILE A 20 6.11 -2.94 -14.19
C ILE A 20 6.46 -3.75 -12.99
N VAL A 21 7.66 -3.54 -12.55
CA VAL A 21 8.15 -4.20 -11.36
C VAL A 21 8.21 -3.20 -10.25
N GLY A 22 7.47 -3.45 -9.18
CA GLY A 22 7.48 -2.60 -8.02
C GLY A 22 8.71 -2.84 -7.19
N SER A 23 9.25 -1.77 -6.64
CA SER A 23 10.33 -1.88 -5.67
C SER A 23 9.74 -2.32 -4.34
N GLN A 24 10.28 -3.40 -3.79
CA GLN A 24 9.85 -3.88 -2.49
C GLN A 24 10.42 -2.97 -1.42
N ILE A 25 9.58 -2.57 -0.49
CA ILE A 25 9.97 -1.67 0.58
C ILE A 25 10.22 -2.50 1.84
N GLU A 26 11.42 -2.36 2.39
CA GLU A 26 11.80 -3.01 3.63
C GLU A 26 11.28 -2.20 4.82
N GLY A 27 10.65 -2.89 5.77
CA GLY A 27 10.19 -2.26 6.98
C GLY A 27 8.93 -1.44 6.78
N GLY A 28 9.06 -0.27 6.20
CA GLY A 28 7.92 0.60 5.99
C GLY A 28 8.28 1.88 5.28
N VAL A 29 7.26 2.71 5.05
CA VAL A 29 7.45 3.95 4.33
C VAL A 29 6.54 5.02 4.93
N HIS A 30 7.05 6.24 5.03
CA HIS A 30 6.24 7.40 5.40
C HIS A 30 5.60 7.97 4.14
N LEU A 31 4.30 8.20 4.20
CA LEU A 31 3.58 8.75 3.05
C LEU A 31 4.16 10.11 2.64
N SER A 32 4.60 10.91 3.63
CA SER A 32 5.16 12.23 3.37
C SER A 32 6.44 12.19 2.57
N ASP A 33 7.13 11.05 2.54
CA ASP A 33 8.37 10.90 1.77
C ASP A 33 8.11 10.58 0.31
N LEU A 34 6.85 10.39 -0.07
CA LEU A 34 6.49 10.04 -1.43
C LEU A 34 5.91 11.24 -2.16
N PRO A 35 6.18 11.38 -3.46
CA PRO A 35 5.56 12.46 -4.23
C PRO A 35 4.07 12.17 -4.46
N GLU A 36 3.32 13.23 -4.76
CA GLU A 36 1.94 13.06 -5.19
C GLU A 36 1.90 12.20 -6.44
N GLY A 37 0.90 11.34 -6.52
CA GLY A 37 0.79 10.39 -7.62
C GLY A 37 1.57 9.11 -7.41
N ALA A 38 2.37 9.02 -6.36
CA ALA A 38 3.11 7.78 -6.07
C ALA A 38 2.13 6.65 -5.81
N ARG A 39 2.47 5.47 -6.30
CA ARG A 39 1.63 4.29 -6.19
C ARG A 39 2.27 3.24 -5.31
N LEU A 40 1.49 2.72 -4.38
CA LEU A 40 1.92 1.62 -3.53
C LEU A 40 0.97 0.45 -3.68
N GLU A 41 1.53 -0.73 -3.61
CA GLU A 41 0.76 -1.96 -3.41
C GLU A 41 1.03 -2.44 -2.00
N VAL A 42 -0.02 -2.58 -1.22
CA VAL A 42 0.09 -3.02 0.17
C VAL A 42 -0.66 -4.33 0.30
N GLU A 43 0.09 -5.39 0.49
CA GLU A 43 -0.49 -6.72 0.65
C GLU A 43 -0.63 -7.00 2.14
N THR A 44 -1.87 -7.27 2.56
CA THR A 44 -2.13 -7.69 3.93
C THR A 44 -2.40 -9.18 3.94
N GLU A 45 -2.70 -9.72 5.12
CA GLU A 45 -3.02 -11.14 5.24
C GLU A 45 -4.24 -11.53 4.41
N ASN A 46 -5.18 -10.60 4.23
CA ASN A 46 -6.45 -10.92 3.59
C ASN A 46 -6.67 -10.26 2.23
N HIS A 47 -6.03 -9.13 1.97
CA HIS A 47 -6.33 -8.36 0.76
C HIS A 47 -5.10 -7.69 0.20
N LEU A 48 -5.17 -7.31 -1.06
CA LEU A 48 -4.15 -6.52 -1.73
C LEU A 48 -4.74 -5.14 -2.02
N TYR A 49 -4.16 -4.12 -1.43
CA TYR A 49 -4.62 -2.74 -1.60
C TYR A 49 -3.73 -2.01 -2.58
N SER A 50 -4.36 -1.18 -3.42
CA SER A 50 -3.66 -0.23 -4.27
C SER A 50 -3.86 1.15 -3.69
N ILE A 51 -2.78 1.87 -3.46
CA ILE A 51 -2.82 3.20 -2.85
C ILE A 51 -2.11 4.18 -3.76
N VAL A 52 -2.77 5.30 -4.05
CA VAL A 52 -2.16 6.39 -4.83
C VAL A 52 -2.21 7.64 -3.97
N LYS A 53 -1.06 8.26 -3.75
CA LYS A 53 -0.99 9.45 -2.92
C LYS A 53 -1.63 10.64 -3.66
N SER A 54 -2.57 11.31 -2.98
CA SER A 54 -3.27 12.48 -3.55
C SER A 54 -2.76 13.80 -2.99
N GLY A 55 -2.15 13.78 -1.82
CA GLY A 55 -1.69 14.99 -1.17
C GLY A 55 -2.51 15.31 0.06
N GLY A 56 -1.94 16.07 0.99
CA GLY A 56 -2.63 16.48 2.20
C GLY A 56 -3.06 15.35 3.12
N GLY A 57 -2.35 14.23 3.08
CA GLY A 57 -2.72 13.06 3.86
C GLY A 57 -3.80 12.21 3.22
N LEU A 58 -4.31 12.63 2.07
CA LEU A 58 -5.32 11.89 1.34
C LEU A 58 -4.68 10.90 0.38
N VAL A 59 -5.33 9.75 0.21
CA VAL A 59 -4.92 8.75 -0.76
C VAL A 59 -6.16 8.21 -1.45
N SER A 60 -5.96 7.69 -2.66
CA SER A 60 -6.98 6.91 -3.34
C SER A 60 -6.64 5.45 -3.06
N ILE A 61 -7.58 4.72 -2.49
CA ILE A 61 -7.34 3.33 -2.09
C ILE A 61 -8.40 2.42 -2.70
N SER A 62 -7.96 1.23 -3.11
CA SER A 62 -8.86 0.20 -3.62
C SER A 62 -8.33 -1.17 -3.22
N GLY A 63 -9.16 -2.19 -3.35
CA GLY A 63 -8.75 -3.58 -3.15
C GLY A 63 -9.59 -4.37 -2.17
N HIS A 64 -10.31 -3.70 -1.26
CA HIS A 64 -11.18 -4.42 -0.34
C HIS A 64 -12.57 -4.56 -0.95
N PRO A 65 -13.10 -5.78 -1.08
CA PRO A 65 -14.36 -5.98 -1.80
C PRO A 65 -15.56 -5.30 -1.13
N ARG A 66 -15.50 -5.02 0.15
CA ARG A 66 -16.60 -4.38 0.85
C ARG A 66 -16.40 -2.86 0.98
N TYR A 67 -15.20 -2.44 1.40
CA TYR A 67 -14.99 -1.04 1.74
C TYR A 67 -14.50 -0.21 0.56
N CYS A 68 -13.73 -0.80 -0.32
CA CYS A 68 -13.19 -0.07 -1.47
C CYS A 68 -12.95 -1.01 -2.64
N PRO A 69 -14.03 -1.56 -3.22
CA PRO A 69 -13.87 -2.40 -4.42
C PRO A 69 -13.34 -1.60 -5.61
N GLU A 70 -13.62 -0.29 -5.61
CA GLU A 70 -13.10 0.64 -6.60
C GLU A 70 -12.39 1.76 -5.86
N PRO A 71 -11.51 2.50 -6.53
CA PRO A 71 -10.76 3.56 -5.86
C PRO A 71 -11.68 4.57 -5.18
N VAL A 72 -11.37 4.86 -3.92
CA VAL A 72 -12.08 5.86 -3.15
C VAL A 72 -11.05 6.70 -2.41
N GLU A 73 -11.29 8.01 -2.35
CA GLU A 73 -10.39 8.90 -1.64
C GLU A 73 -10.67 8.85 -0.15
N VAL A 74 -9.63 8.61 0.63
CA VAL A 74 -9.74 8.46 2.08
C VAL A 74 -8.61 9.25 2.74
N GLN A 75 -8.81 9.57 4.02
CA GLN A 75 -7.76 10.12 4.86
C GLN A 75 -6.96 8.96 5.43
N LEU A 76 -5.68 8.86 5.07
CA LEU A 76 -4.84 7.82 5.61
C LEU A 76 -4.39 8.22 7.01
N GLY A 77 -4.72 7.39 7.99
CA GLY A 77 -4.24 7.61 9.35
C GLY A 77 -2.80 7.19 9.51
N GLY A 78 -2.49 6.03 8.98
CA GLY A 78 -1.18 5.42 9.13
C GLY A 78 -1.30 3.94 9.40
N SER A 79 -0.49 3.43 10.30
CA SER A 79 -0.59 2.02 10.68
C SER A 79 -0.34 1.86 12.17
N SER A 80 -0.85 0.78 12.73
CA SER A 80 -0.79 0.51 14.17
C SER A 80 -0.50 -0.96 14.42
N TRP A 81 -0.13 -1.27 15.66
CA TRP A 81 0.11 -2.65 16.05
C TRP A 81 -1.15 -3.35 16.54
N GLY A 82 -2.30 -2.74 16.35
CA GLY A 82 -3.55 -3.35 16.77
C GLY A 82 -4.24 -2.53 17.82
N GLY A 83 -4.45 -1.27 17.51
CA GLY A 83 -5.41 -0.46 18.23
C GLY A 83 -4.87 0.63 19.13
N SER A 84 -3.68 0.57 19.65
CA SER A 84 -3.34 1.56 20.66
C SER A 84 -2.35 2.62 20.20
N LEU A 85 -1.43 2.31 19.33
CA LEU A 85 -0.43 3.29 18.90
C LEU A 85 -0.44 3.40 17.38
N LEU A 86 -0.94 4.51 16.90
CA LEU A 86 -0.94 4.81 15.49
C LEU A 86 0.35 5.52 15.12
N LYS A 87 1.08 4.98 14.16
CA LYS A 87 2.18 5.72 13.55
C LYS A 87 1.62 6.52 12.39
N SER A 88 1.50 7.81 12.59
CA SER A 88 0.87 8.74 11.68
C SER A 88 1.54 8.71 10.30
N SER A 89 0.75 8.56 9.26
CA SER A 89 1.21 8.58 7.87
C SER A 89 2.29 7.56 7.55
N TYR A 90 2.45 6.55 8.38
CA TYR A 90 3.44 5.51 8.20
C TYR A 90 2.76 4.20 7.81
N ILE A 91 3.28 3.52 6.81
CA ILE A 91 2.77 2.22 6.38
C ILE A 91 3.89 1.22 6.67
N GLY A 92 3.66 0.33 7.64
CA GLY A 92 4.71 -0.56 8.11
C GLY A 92 4.35 -2.03 8.03
N ARG A 93 5.33 -2.85 7.67
CA ARG A 93 5.16 -4.29 7.63
C ARG A 93 4.91 -4.82 9.04
N GLY A 94 4.00 -5.77 9.15
CA GLY A 94 3.59 -6.34 10.43
C GLY A 94 2.54 -5.54 11.16
N MET A 95 2.27 -4.32 10.70
CA MET A 95 1.29 -3.44 11.31
C MET A 95 -0.03 -3.52 10.55
N ARG A 96 -1.07 -2.92 11.09
CA ARG A 96 -2.39 -2.85 10.45
C ARG A 96 -2.58 -1.45 9.90
N LEU A 97 -3.01 -1.37 8.63
CA LEU A 97 -3.28 -0.10 7.98
C LEU A 97 -4.58 0.48 8.53
N GLU A 98 -4.60 1.80 8.78
CA GLU A 98 -5.80 2.48 9.26
C GLU A 98 -6.10 3.68 8.38
N PHE A 99 -7.35 3.79 7.96
CA PHE A 99 -7.79 4.91 7.13
C PHE A 99 -9.24 5.25 7.43
N TRP A 100 -9.58 6.53 7.23
CA TRP A 100 -10.93 7.04 7.46
C TRP A 100 -11.69 7.05 6.14
N HIS A 101 -12.72 6.21 6.09
CA HIS A 101 -13.55 6.09 4.89
C HIS A 101 -14.75 7.01 5.03
N PRO A 102 -15.12 7.79 3.98
CA PRO A 102 -16.24 8.74 4.12
C PRO A 102 -17.56 8.07 4.46
N ALA A 103 -17.75 6.80 4.13
CA ALA A 103 -19.01 6.11 4.40
C ALA A 103 -18.90 5.08 5.53
N HIS A 104 -17.71 4.69 5.94
CA HIS A 104 -17.52 3.59 6.89
C HIS A 104 -16.71 3.96 8.12
N ASP A 105 -16.38 5.24 8.27
CA ASP A 105 -15.54 5.72 9.36
C ASP A 105 -14.16 5.05 9.33
N LEU A 106 -13.63 4.67 10.48
CA LEU A 106 -12.30 4.10 10.55
C LEU A 106 -12.30 2.65 10.08
N VAL A 107 -11.44 2.36 9.12
CA VAL A 107 -11.22 1.00 8.64
C VAL A 107 -9.82 0.59 9.07
N THR A 108 -9.72 -0.58 9.72
CA THR A 108 -8.46 -1.17 10.14
C THR A 108 -8.30 -2.50 9.41
N THR A 109 -7.18 -2.66 8.74
CA THR A 109 -6.96 -3.86 7.92
C THR A 109 -6.34 -4.99 8.73
N SER A 110 -6.19 -6.14 8.09
CA SER A 110 -5.34 -7.20 8.60
C SER A 110 -3.87 -6.75 8.50
N ARG A 111 -2.95 -7.57 9.01
CA ARG A 111 -1.54 -7.18 9.09
C ARG A 111 -0.91 -7.08 7.71
N ILE A 112 -0.09 -6.07 7.54
CA ILE A 112 0.63 -5.81 6.30
C ILE A 112 1.79 -6.80 6.19
N ARG A 113 1.85 -7.48 5.06
CA ARG A 113 2.89 -8.48 4.78
C ARG A 113 3.94 -7.94 3.85
N GLU A 114 3.53 -7.25 2.80
CA GLU A 114 4.45 -6.72 1.80
C GLU A 114 4.01 -5.33 1.37
N ILE A 115 4.98 -4.52 1.06
CA ILE A 115 4.75 -3.17 0.53
C ILE A 115 5.64 -3.03 -0.70
N ARG A 116 5.04 -2.62 -1.82
CA ARG A 116 5.78 -2.40 -3.06
C ARG A 116 5.42 -1.03 -3.62
N GLN A 117 6.42 -0.30 -4.07
CA GLN A 117 6.19 0.95 -4.77
C GLN A 117 6.19 0.67 -6.26
N ARG A 118 5.14 1.12 -6.94
CA ARG A 118 4.99 0.91 -8.38
C ARG A 118 5.41 2.18 -9.11
N THR A 119 5.93 1.99 -10.31
CA THR A 119 6.34 3.12 -11.15
C THR A 119 5.30 3.42 -12.22
#